data_56d47f3a3c9b8cab612d120b1d1ef16d
#
_entry.id   56d47f3a3c9b8cab612d120b1d1ef16d
#
_cell.length_a   1.000
_cell.length_b   1.000
_cell.length_c   1.000
_cell.angle_alpha   90.00
_cell.angle_beta   90.00
_cell.angle_gamma   90.00
#
_symmetry.space_group_name_H-M   'P 1'
#
loop_
_entity.id
_entity.type
_entity.pdbx_description
1 polymer ?
#
loop_
_entity_poly.entity_id
_entity_poly.type
_entity_poly.pdbx_seq_one_letter_code
_entity_poly.pdbx_strand_id
1 'polypeptide(L)'
;MPEQFEEKARPVRKNRAQLRAVRTHNKLLNAALMMFSEKGMDATTVEDITERADLGKGTFYRHFSTKEELMSALVQKAVDGLIEEMHKSAAGAGNLKTLLGKLLEAHKNFFNTRREEFILLFQGRVMLKLQRGMEEDFEQPFVLYLGELENMLAPFVPGSLSPIKLKRLACALAGFVSGFLSFAMIGLGANEIDSNMMPMGTIFIEGASAFLSETEKNADADQTAKA
;
A
#
# COMPACT_ATOMS: atom_id res chain seq x y z
N MET A 1 16.40 -50.79 -5.79
CA MET A 1 15.98 -49.41 -6.10
C MET A 1 14.54 -49.27 -5.66
N PRO A 2 14.24 -48.58 -4.56
CA PRO A 2 12.85 -48.26 -4.22
C PRO A 2 12.48 -46.89 -4.83
N GLU A 3 11.38 -46.90 -5.59
CA GLU A 3 10.74 -45.71 -6.17
C GLU A 3 10.22 -44.82 -5.06
N GLN A 4 10.72 -43.57 -5.03
CA GLN A 4 10.20 -42.53 -4.17
C GLN A 4 8.89 -41.99 -4.80
N PHE A 5 7.74 -42.33 -4.18
CA PHE A 5 6.47 -41.70 -4.48
C PHE A 5 6.51 -40.26 -3.93
N GLU A 6 6.66 -39.28 -4.77
CA GLU A 6 6.36 -37.87 -4.46
C GLU A 6 4.86 -37.73 -4.18
N GLU A 7 4.53 -37.57 -2.91
CA GLU A 7 3.18 -37.24 -2.46
C GLU A 7 2.88 -35.79 -2.84
N LYS A 8 2.29 -35.56 -4.03
CA LYS A 8 1.76 -34.26 -4.43
C LYS A 8 0.67 -33.85 -3.47
N ALA A 9 0.95 -32.84 -2.62
CA ALA A 9 -0.01 -32.23 -1.71
C ALA A 9 -1.26 -31.80 -2.49
N ARG A 10 -2.42 -32.41 -2.20
CA ARG A 10 -3.70 -32.06 -2.77
C ARG A 10 -4.12 -30.68 -2.24
N PRO A 11 -4.57 -29.74 -3.09
CA PRO A 11 -5.06 -28.46 -2.63
C PRO A 11 -6.25 -28.67 -1.68
N VAL A 12 -6.15 -28.10 -0.46
CA VAL A 12 -7.21 -28.17 0.56
C VAL A 12 -8.46 -27.49 0.00
N ARG A 13 -9.47 -28.27 -0.34
CA ARG A 13 -10.80 -27.76 -0.78
C ARG A 13 -11.43 -27.02 0.41
N LYS A 14 -11.46 -25.67 0.35
CA LYS A 14 -12.19 -24.85 1.32
C LYS A 14 -13.66 -25.32 1.35
N ASN A 15 -14.15 -25.64 2.56
CA ASN A 15 -15.53 -26.05 2.78
C ASN A 15 -16.49 -24.93 2.30
N ARG A 16 -17.69 -25.28 1.82
CA ARG A 16 -18.73 -24.34 1.38
C ARG A 16 -19.05 -23.27 2.44
N ALA A 17 -18.99 -23.63 3.73
CA ALA A 17 -19.17 -22.68 4.83
C ALA A 17 -18.08 -21.62 4.87
N GLN A 18 -16.82 -22.00 4.70
CA GLN A 18 -15.68 -21.06 4.63
C GLN A 18 -15.77 -20.12 3.43
N LEU A 19 -16.20 -20.64 2.27
CA LEU A 19 -16.40 -19.81 1.08
C LEU A 19 -17.53 -18.79 1.28
N ARG A 20 -18.62 -19.18 1.96
CA ARG A 20 -19.70 -18.25 2.31
C ARG A 20 -19.21 -17.18 3.29
N ALA A 21 -18.46 -17.55 4.32
CA ALA A 21 -17.91 -16.61 5.29
C ALA A 21 -17.00 -15.57 4.59
N VAL A 22 -16.09 -16.01 3.71
CA VAL A 22 -15.22 -15.10 2.93
C VAL A 22 -16.05 -14.15 2.04
N ARG A 23 -17.08 -14.66 1.37
CA ARG A 23 -17.96 -13.82 0.53
C ARG A 23 -18.69 -12.78 1.37
N THR A 24 -19.21 -13.16 2.53
CA THR A 24 -19.92 -12.25 3.44
C THR A 24 -18.98 -11.19 4.00
N HIS A 25 -17.77 -11.58 4.42
CA HIS A 25 -16.74 -10.68 4.87
C HIS A 25 -16.41 -9.64 3.79
N ASN A 26 -16.15 -10.06 2.55
CA ASN A 26 -15.87 -9.16 1.44
C ASN A 26 -17.06 -8.25 1.08
N LYS A 27 -18.31 -8.72 1.21
CA LYS A 27 -19.49 -7.87 1.04
C LYS A 27 -19.52 -6.73 2.05
N LEU A 28 -19.23 -7.02 3.32
CA LEU A 28 -19.17 -6.00 4.38
C LEU A 28 -18.05 -5.00 4.12
N LEU A 29 -16.84 -5.45 3.75
CA LEU A 29 -15.74 -4.55 3.41
C LEU A 29 -16.07 -3.64 2.23
N ASN A 30 -16.65 -4.18 1.15
CA ASN A 30 -16.99 -3.39 -0.02
C ASN A 30 -18.12 -2.39 0.27
N ALA A 31 -19.13 -2.77 1.04
CA ALA A 31 -20.19 -1.87 1.48
C ALA A 31 -19.65 -0.73 2.34
N ALA A 32 -18.75 -1.04 3.28
CA ALA A 32 -18.12 -0.05 4.13
C ALA A 32 -17.26 0.94 3.32
N LEU A 33 -16.45 0.45 2.37
CA LEU A 33 -15.65 1.30 1.50
C LEU A 33 -16.53 2.33 0.75
N MET A 34 -17.63 1.86 0.19
CA MET A 34 -18.60 2.73 -0.50
C MET A 34 -19.24 3.75 0.45
N MET A 35 -19.68 3.30 1.64
CA MET A 35 -20.30 4.20 2.62
C MET A 35 -19.30 5.24 3.14
N PHE A 36 -18.05 4.84 3.39
CA PHE A 36 -16.99 5.77 3.83
C PHE A 36 -16.63 6.80 2.74
N SER A 37 -16.66 6.42 1.48
CA SER A 37 -16.42 7.34 0.37
C SER A 37 -17.58 8.30 0.12
N GLU A 38 -18.83 7.88 0.37
CA GLU A 38 -20.04 8.68 0.13
C GLU A 38 -20.30 9.71 1.25
N LYS A 39 -20.15 9.32 2.50
CA LYS A 39 -20.52 10.21 3.65
C LYS A 39 -19.48 10.32 4.76
N GLY A 40 -18.30 9.73 4.55
CA GLY A 40 -17.23 9.73 5.54
C GLY A 40 -17.39 8.64 6.60
N MET A 41 -16.27 8.34 7.27
CA MET A 41 -16.22 7.29 8.29
C MET A 41 -17.07 7.62 9.53
N ASP A 42 -16.98 8.84 10.02
CA ASP A 42 -17.66 9.24 11.27
C ASP A 42 -19.19 9.21 11.14
N ALA A 43 -19.72 9.63 10.00
CA ALA A 43 -21.16 9.62 9.72
C ALA A 43 -21.70 8.25 9.33
N THR A 44 -20.84 7.26 9.03
CA THR A 44 -21.26 5.91 8.64
C THR A 44 -21.55 5.06 9.87
N THR A 45 -22.71 4.44 9.93
CA THR A 45 -23.12 3.50 10.99
C THR A 45 -23.01 2.05 10.55
N VAL A 46 -23.03 1.12 11.51
CA VAL A 46 -23.08 -0.33 11.21
C VAL A 46 -24.36 -0.67 10.43
N GLU A 47 -25.47 0.02 10.73
CA GLU A 47 -26.73 -0.10 10.00
C GLU A 47 -26.58 0.22 8.53
N ASP A 48 -25.95 1.35 8.21
CA ASP A 48 -25.70 1.76 6.83
C ASP A 48 -24.91 0.71 6.04
N ILE A 49 -23.85 0.17 6.68
CA ILE A 49 -22.99 -0.84 6.07
C ILE A 49 -23.76 -2.14 5.83
N THR A 50 -24.56 -2.58 6.81
CA THR A 50 -25.29 -3.84 6.69
C THR A 50 -26.46 -3.74 5.72
N GLU A 51 -27.16 -2.62 5.67
CA GLU A 51 -28.22 -2.32 4.69
C GLU A 51 -27.63 -2.31 3.27
N ARG A 52 -26.51 -1.60 3.06
CA ARG A 52 -25.80 -1.58 1.77
C ARG A 52 -25.29 -2.94 1.32
N ALA A 53 -24.89 -3.80 2.27
CA ALA A 53 -24.43 -5.15 1.99
C ALA A 53 -25.58 -6.17 1.79
N ASP A 54 -26.84 -5.77 1.99
CA ASP A 54 -27.99 -6.67 2.06
C ASP A 54 -27.78 -7.79 3.11
N LEU A 55 -27.42 -7.40 4.34
CA LEU A 55 -27.12 -8.27 5.46
C LEU A 55 -27.74 -7.75 6.76
N GLY A 56 -28.08 -8.64 7.68
CA GLY A 56 -28.53 -8.25 9.01
C GLY A 56 -27.38 -7.86 9.94
N LYS A 57 -27.63 -6.95 10.92
CA LYS A 57 -26.68 -6.51 11.95
C LYS A 57 -25.97 -7.67 12.66
N GLY A 58 -26.69 -8.76 12.99
CA GLY A 58 -26.08 -9.94 13.60
C GLY A 58 -25.05 -10.63 12.71
N THR A 59 -25.11 -10.41 11.39
CA THR A 59 -24.08 -10.91 10.46
C THR A 59 -22.82 -10.06 10.54
N PHE A 60 -22.95 -8.73 10.68
CA PHE A 60 -21.79 -7.85 10.92
C PHE A 60 -21.02 -8.30 12.16
N TYR A 61 -21.67 -8.42 13.31
CA TYR A 61 -21.03 -8.78 14.58
C TYR A 61 -20.46 -10.19 14.65
N ARG A 62 -20.76 -11.05 13.68
CA ARG A 62 -20.05 -12.35 13.50
C ARG A 62 -18.73 -12.22 12.77
N HIS A 63 -18.48 -11.11 12.08
CA HIS A 63 -17.27 -10.87 11.28
C HIS A 63 -16.38 -9.79 11.86
N PHE A 64 -16.97 -8.78 12.49
CA PHE A 64 -16.28 -7.64 13.07
C PHE A 64 -16.94 -7.24 14.39
N SER A 65 -16.15 -7.04 15.43
CA SER A 65 -16.66 -6.60 16.74
C SER A 65 -17.07 -5.13 16.73
N THR A 66 -16.36 -4.30 15.94
CA THR A 66 -16.58 -2.86 15.84
C THR A 66 -16.44 -2.35 14.40
N LYS A 67 -16.89 -1.12 14.16
CA LYS A 67 -16.68 -0.41 12.88
C LYS A 67 -15.18 -0.16 12.63
N GLU A 68 -14.44 0.10 13.69
CA GLU A 68 -12.99 0.33 13.67
C GLU A 68 -12.23 -0.93 13.24
N GLU A 69 -12.60 -2.10 13.76
CA GLU A 69 -12.02 -3.38 13.32
C GLU A 69 -12.26 -3.63 11.82
N LEU A 70 -13.49 -3.35 11.34
CA LEU A 70 -13.78 -3.43 9.90
C LEU A 70 -12.92 -2.44 9.11
N MET A 71 -12.73 -1.21 9.61
CA MET A 71 -11.89 -0.20 8.97
C MET A 71 -10.43 -0.66 8.89
N SER A 72 -9.87 -1.19 9.97
CA SER A 72 -8.51 -1.75 10.01
C SER A 72 -8.34 -2.86 8.96
N ALA A 73 -9.29 -3.79 8.89
CA ALA A 73 -9.29 -4.85 7.89
C ALA A 73 -9.39 -4.31 6.45
N LEU A 74 -10.11 -3.21 6.23
CA LEU A 74 -10.23 -2.56 4.94
C LEU A 74 -8.91 -1.89 4.52
N VAL A 75 -8.24 -1.19 5.45
CA VAL A 75 -6.92 -0.60 5.23
C VAL A 75 -5.89 -1.69 4.94
N GLN A 76 -5.87 -2.77 5.72
CA GLN A 76 -4.96 -3.90 5.48
C GLN A 76 -5.18 -4.50 4.08
N LYS A 77 -6.42 -4.77 3.69
CA LYS A 77 -6.75 -5.28 2.35
C LYS A 77 -6.28 -4.34 1.23
N ALA A 78 -6.39 -3.04 1.43
CA ALA A 78 -5.95 -2.06 0.45
C ALA A 78 -4.42 -2.01 0.34
N VAL A 79 -3.69 -2.08 1.48
CA VAL A 79 -2.23 -2.20 1.51
C VAL A 79 -1.76 -3.47 0.83
N ASP A 80 -2.34 -4.62 1.15
CA ASP A 80 -1.99 -5.90 0.53
C ASP A 80 -2.14 -5.83 -1.00
N GLY A 81 -3.23 -5.25 -1.48
CA GLY A 81 -3.46 -5.07 -2.91
C GLY A 81 -2.50 -4.10 -3.58
N LEU A 82 -2.06 -3.05 -2.89
CA LEU A 82 -1.03 -2.14 -3.40
C LEU A 82 0.34 -2.84 -3.46
N ILE A 83 0.71 -3.57 -2.43
CA ILE A 83 1.96 -4.35 -2.39
C ILE A 83 1.99 -5.40 -3.52
N GLU A 84 0.87 -6.10 -3.76
CA GLU A 84 0.75 -7.05 -4.88
C GLU A 84 0.98 -6.37 -6.23
N GLU A 85 0.39 -5.19 -6.47
CA GLU A 85 0.60 -4.42 -7.71
C GLU A 85 2.04 -3.92 -7.84
N MET A 86 2.68 -3.52 -6.74
CA MET A 86 4.09 -3.13 -6.71
C MET A 86 5.00 -4.29 -7.11
N HIS A 87 4.82 -5.48 -6.53
CA HIS A 87 5.60 -6.67 -6.88
C HIS A 87 5.45 -7.06 -8.35
N LYS A 88 4.21 -7.07 -8.83
CA LYS A 88 3.89 -7.37 -10.23
C LYS A 88 4.57 -6.39 -11.19
N SER A 89 4.51 -5.11 -10.90
CA SER A 89 5.10 -4.07 -11.73
C SER A 89 6.63 -4.07 -11.66
N ALA A 90 7.22 -4.27 -10.48
CA ALA A 90 8.66 -4.25 -10.26
C ALA A 90 9.40 -5.42 -10.92
N ALA A 91 8.71 -6.49 -11.31
CA ALA A 91 9.32 -7.65 -11.94
C ALA A 91 10.22 -7.28 -13.12
N GLY A 92 11.47 -7.82 -13.15
CA GLY A 92 12.46 -7.55 -14.19
C GLY A 92 13.05 -6.13 -14.19
N ALA A 93 12.97 -5.39 -13.08
CA ALA A 93 13.73 -4.14 -12.94
C ALA A 93 15.23 -4.45 -12.90
N GLY A 94 16.00 -3.83 -13.79
CA GLY A 94 17.45 -4.07 -13.88
C GLY A 94 18.32 -3.03 -13.15
N ASN A 95 17.73 -1.91 -12.72
CA ASN A 95 18.40 -0.83 -12.00
C ASN A 95 17.39 0.03 -11.21
N LEU A 96 17.92 0.89 -10.34
CA LEU A 96 17.11 1.74 -9.47
C LEU A 96 16.14 2.65 -10.24
N LYS A 97 16.59 3.31 -11.31
CA LYS A 97 15.72 4.22 -12.09
C LYS A 97 14.52 3.46 -12.67
N THR A 98 14.77 2.28 -13.23
CA THR A 98 13.71 1.43 -13.76
C THR A 98 12.78 0.94 -12.67
N LEU A 99 13.31 0.55 -11.50
CA LEU A 99 12.51 0.13 -10.35
C LEU A 99 11.61 1.28 -9.87
N LEU A 100 12.17 2.47 -9.64
CA LEU A 100 11.39 3.64 -9.19
C LEU A 100 10.28 3.98 -10.19
N GLY A 101 10.57 3.98 -11.51
CA GLY A 101 9.55 4.20 -12.53
C GLY A 101 8.42 3.16 -12.47
N LYS A 102 8.76 1.88 -12.30
CA LYS A 102 7.78 0.80 -12.16
C LYS A 102 6.97 0.89 -10.87
N LEU A 103 7.57 1.33 -9.77
CA LEU A 103 6.84 1.57 -8.52
C LEU A 103 5.87 2.74 -8.65
N LEU A 104 6.27 3.84 -9.31
CA LEU A 104 5.36 4.94 -9.61
C LEU A 104 4.19 4.50 -10.49
N GLU A 105 4.46 3.69 -11.52
CA GLU A 105 3.43 3.09 -12.38
C GLU A 105 2.48 2.19 -11.61
N ALA A 106 2.99 1.37 -10.69
CA ALA A 106 2.17 0.52 -9.81
C ALA A 106 1.17 1.34 -8.98
N HIS A 107 1.64 2.43 -8.37
CA HIS A 107 0.77 3.31 -7.59
C HIS A 107 -0.27 4.02 -8.46
N LYS A 108 0.11 4.47 -9.66
CA LYS A 108 -0.81 5.05 -10.63
C LYS A 108 -1.89 4.05 -11.05
N ASN A 109 -1.50 2.82 -11.37
CA ASN A 109 -2.43 1.76 -11.74
C ASN A 109 -3.38 1.41 -10.60
N PHE A 110 -2.87 1.32 -9.37
CA PHE A 110 -3.69 1.11 -8.19
C PHE A 110 -4.69 2.25 -8.00
N PHE A 111 -4.26 3.50 -8.12
CA PHE A 111 -5.14 4.67 -8.07
C PHE A 111 -6.23 4.62 -9.15
N ASN A 112 -5.89 4.28 -10.38
CA ASN A 112 -6.83 4.26 -11.50
C ASN A 112 -7.86 3.13 -11.40
N THR A 113 -7.46 1.98 -10.84
CA THR A 113 -8.32 0.77 -10.76
C THR A 113 -9.03 0.60 -9.42
N ARG A 114 -8.49 1.20 -8.34
CA ARG A 114 -8.96 1.03 -6.95
C ARG A 114 -8.95 2.37 -6.20
N ARG A 115 -9.54 3.36 -6.82
CA ARG A 115 -9.46 4.77 -6.40
C ARG A 115 -9.94 5.01 -4.96
N GLU A 116 -11.05 4.40 -4.56
CA GLU A 116 -11.61 4.54 -3.21
C GLU A 116 -10.68 3.95 -2.16
N GLU A 117 -10.06 2.80 -2.44
CA GLU A 117 -9.07 2.18 -1.57
C GLU A 117 -7.80 3.04 -1.49
N PHE A 118 -7.35 3.63 -2.60
CA PHE A 118 -6.22 4.56 -2.59
C PHE A 118 -6.51 5.79 -1.73
N ILE A 119 -7.68 6.40 -1.90
CA ILE A 119 -8.11 7.56 -1.09
C ILE A 119 -8.14 7.18 0.39
N LEU A 120 -8.70 6.02 0.73
CA LEU A 120 -8.72 5.48 2.08
C LEU A 120 -7.31 5.37 2.67
N LEU A 121 -6.34 4.81 1.93
CA LEU A 121 -4.98 4.64 2.39
C LEU A 121 -4.28 5.96 2.67
N PHE A 122 -4.37 6.90 1.75
CA PHE A 122 -3.53 8.10 1.81
C PHE A 122 -4.19 9.29 2.52
N GLN A 123 -5.51 9.42 2.51
CA GLN A 123 -6.23 10.45 3.29
C GLN A 123 -6.57 9.96 4.71
N GLY A 124 -6.99 8.72 4.87
CA GLY A 124 -7.32 8.13 6.17
C GLY A 124 -6.17 8.13 7.16
N ARG A 125 -4.92 7.98 6.67
CA ARG A 125 -3.71 7.99 7.51
C ARG A 125 -3.59 9.22 8.41
N VAL A 126 -3.93 10.40 7.92
CA VAL A 126 -3.86 11.64 8.70
C VAL A 126 -4.96 11.70 9.74
N MET A 127 -6.17 11.24 9.39
CA MET A 127 -7.30 11.21 10.32
C MET A 127 -7.10 10.21 11.45
N LEU A 128 -6.46 9.07 11.17
CA LEU A 128 -6.22 8.03 12.18
C LEU A 128 -5.25 8.48 13.29
N LYS A 129 -4.25 9.31 12.98
CA LYS A 129 -3.34 9.91 13.98
C LYS A 129 -3.99 10.97 14.86
N LEU A 130 -5.14 11.51 14.47
CA LEU A 130 -5.86 12.52 15.27
C LEU A 130 -6.86 11.89 16.25
N GLN A 131 -7.22 10.61 16.08
CA GLN A 131 -8.09 9.88 17.01
C GLN A 131 -7.25 9.15 18.06
N ARG A 132 -7.24 9.64 19.30
CA ARG A 132 -6.51 9.04 20.42
C ARG A 132 -7.03 7.63 20.71
N GLY A 133 -6.12 6.65 20.81
CA GLY A 133 -6.41 5.28 21.30
C GLY A 133 -6.55 4.20 20.23
N MET A 134 -6.31 4.50 18.94
CA MET A 134 -6.34 3.51 17.85
C MET A 134 -4.99 3.43 17.09
N GLU A 135 -3.90 3.88 17.70
CA GLU A 135 -2.64 4.19 17.02
C GLU A 135 -1.93 2.92 16.48
N GLU A 136 -1.89 1.82 17.24
CA GLU A 136 -1.09 0.65 16.85
C GLU A 136 -1.72 -0.18 15.72
N ASP A 137 -3.01 -0.49 15.78
CA ASP A 137 -3.68 -1.36 14.80
C ASP A 137 -3.78 -0.74 13.40
N PHE A 138 -3.84 0.60 13.34
CA PHE A 138 -3.93 1.35 12.09
C PHE A 138 -2.58 1.75 11.50
N GLU A 139 -1.51 1.81 12.30
CA GLU A 139 -0.16 2.09 11.81
C GLU A 139 0.49 0.87 11.15
N GLN A 140 0.19 -0.35 11.62
CA GLN A 140 0.80 -1.58 11.14
C GLN A 140 0.74 -1.78 9.61
N PRO A 141 -0.39 -1.58 8.93
CA PRO A 141 -0.43 -1.72 7.48
C PRO A 141 0.54 -0.77 6.76
N PHE A 142 0.70 0.47 7.27
CA PHE A 142 1.63 1.44 6.68
C PHE A 142 3.09 1.13 6.99
N VAL A 143 3.38 0.58 8.16
CA VAL A 143 4.71 0.07 8.51
C VAL A 143 5.10 -1.08 7.58
N LEU A 144 4.17 -2.00 7.30
CA LEU A 144 4.36 -3.09 6.33
C LEU A 144 4.62 -2.55 4.92
N TYR A 145 3.82 -1.59 4.45
CA TYR A 145 4.02 -0.97 3.14
C TYR A 145 5.39 -0.29 3.00
N LEU A 146 5.82 0.48 4.01
CA LEU A 146 7.14 1.12 4.00
C LEU A 146 8.27 0.08 4.05
N GLY A 147 8.14 -0.95 4.88
CA GLY A 147 9.09 -2.06 4.95
C GLY A 147 9.21 -2.79 3.62
N GLU A 148 8.11 -2.97 2.90
CA GLU A 148 8.13 -3.59 1.59
C GLU A 148 8.80 -2.71 0.53
N LEU A 149 8.59 -1.40 0.57
CA LEU A 149 9.36 -0.46 -0.27
C LEU A 149 10.87 -0.55 0.03
N GLU A 150 11.26 -0.60 1.32
CA GLU A 150 12.65 -0.77 1.72
C GLU A 150 13.24 -2.07 1.16
N ASN A 151 12.52 -3.20 1.28
CA ASN A 151 12.92 -4.51 0.75
C ASN A 151 13.13 -4.48 -0.77
N MET A 152 12.23 -3.83 -1.50
CA MET A 152 12.31 -3.71 -2.96
C MET A 152 13.45 -2.80 -3.41
N LEU A 153 13.74 -1.73 -2.67
CA LEU A 153 14.80 -0.77 -2.97
C LEU A 153 16.21 -1.29 -2.60
N ALA A 154 16.32 -2.09 -1.55
CA ALA A 154 17.60 -2.55 -0.99
C ALA A 154 18.56 -3.19 -2.02
N PRO A 155 18.13 -4.04 -2.97
CA PRO A 155 19.03 -4.65 -3.97
C PRO A 155 19.60 -3.64 -4.98
N PHE A 156 19.04 -2.45 -5.09
CA PHE A 156 19.34 -1.45 -6.13
C PHE A 156 20.07 -0.21 -5.59
N VAL A 157 20.39 -0.21 -4.31
CA VAL A 157 21.13 0.88 -3.67
C VAL A 157 22.51 0.40 -3.23
N PRO A 158 23.50 1.31 -3.05
CA PRO A 158 24.84 0.93 -2.56
C PRO A 158 24.77 0.19 -1.23
N GLY A 159 25.56 -0.89 -1.07
CA GLY A 159 25.64 -1.65 0.19
C GLY A 159 26.16 -0.81 1.38
N SER A 160 26.81 0.31 1.11
CA SER A 160 27.22 1.31 2.12
C SER A 160 26.09 2.23 2.60
N LEU A 161 24.93 2.17 1.97
CA LEU A 161 23.79 3.00 2.35
C LEU A 161 23.26 2.57 3.73
N SER A 162 23.23 3.49 4.68
CA SER A 162 22.74 3.16 6.03
C SER A 162 21.23 2.86 6.00
N PRO A 163 20.72 1.97 6.89
CA PRO A 163 19.30 1.62 6.96
C PRO A 163 18.38 2.84 7.07
N ILE A 164 18.80 3.86 7.82
CA ILE A 164 18.00 5.09 7.97
C ILE A 164 17.88 5.88 6.66
N LYS A 165 18.89 5.85 5.79
CA LYS A 165 18.82 6.52 4.48
C LYS A 165 17.92 5.75 3.53
N LEU A 166 17.96 4.43 3.54
CA LEU A 166 17.04 3.57 2.79
C LEU A 166 15.58 3.83 3.20
N LYS A 167 15.32 3.85 4.51
CA LYS A 167 13.98 4.18 5.04
C LYS A 167 13.52 5.58 4.61
N ARG A 168 14.42 6.59 4.63
CA ARG A 168 14.10 7.93 4.14
C ARG A 168 13.75 7.94 2.66
N LEU A 169 14.43 7.15 1.83
CA LEU A 169 14.11 7.00 0.40
C LEU A 169 12.73 6.37 0.20
N ALA A 170 12.40 5.30 0.94
CA ALA A 170 11.07 4.70 0.92
C ALA A 170 9.98 5.69 1.34
N CYS A 171 10.21 6.45 2.44
CA CYS A 171 9.29 7.50 2.88
C CYS A 171 9.15 8.62 1.85
N ALA A 172 10.24 9.00 1.16
CA ALA A 172 10.19 10.04 0.12
C ALA A 172 9.35 9.59 -1.08
N LEU A 173 9.50 8.33 -1.52
CA LEU A 173 8.68 7.75 -2.59
C LEU A 173 7.19 7.75 -2.20
N ALA A 174 6.87 7.21 -1.02
CA ALA A 174 5.50 7.19 -0.50
C ALA A 174 4.90 8.59 -0.37
N GLY A 175 5.71 9.55 0.10
CA GLY A 175 5.33 10.96 0.24
C GLY A 175 5.10 11.64 -1.10
N PHE A 176 5.98 11.41 -2.09
CA PHE A 176 5.81 11.91 -3.45
C PHE A 176 4.49 11.42 -4.06
N VAL A 177 4.26 10.11 -4.04
CA VAL A 177 3.04 9.51 -4.60
C VAL A 177 1.78 10.05 -3.93
N SER A 178 1.73 10.00 -2.60
CA SER A 178 0.54 10.44 -1.87
C SER A 178 0.27 11.94 -2.01
N GLY A 179 1.32 12.75 -1.95
CA GLY A 179 1.22 14.20 -2.11
C GLY A 179 0.81 14.58 -3.52
N PHE A 180 1.51 14.04 -4.53
CA PHE A 180 1.18 14.31 -5.93
C PHE A 180 -0.27 13.96 -6.26
N LEU A 181 -0.70 12.72 -5.98
CA LEU A 181 -2.05 12.27 -6.32
C LEU A 181 -3.13 13.04 -5.55
N SER A 182 -2.90 13.36 -4.27
CA SER A 182 -3.85 14.15 -3.47
C SER A 182 -4.04 15.56 -4.03
N PHE A 183 -2.95 16.26 -4.35
CA PHE A 183 -3.03 17.61 -4.90
C PHE A 183 -3.47 17.64 -6.36
N ALA A 184 -3.09 16.65 -7.16
CA ALA A 184 -3.52 16.53 -8.55
C ALA A 184 -5.03 16.33 -8.67
N MET A 185 -5.67 15.58 -7.75
CA MET A 185 -7.14 15.46 -7.71
C MET A 185 -7.84 16.81 -7.51
N ILE A 186 -7.23 17.72 -6.75
CA ILE A 186 -7.79 19.06 -6.48
C ILE A 186 -7.48 20.02 -7.63
N GLY A 187 -6.23 20.05 -8.09
CA GLY A 187 -5.73 21.09 -9.00
C GLY A 187 -5.82 20.75 -10.49
N LEU A 188 -5.72 19.47 -10.85
CA LEU A 188 -5.64 19.04 -12.25
C LEU A 188 -6.88 18.27 -12.72
N GLY A 189 -7.63 17.68 -11.79
CA GLY A 189 -8.73 16.78 -12.12
C GLY A 189 -8.25 15.37 -12.51
N ALA A 190 -9.16 14.40 -12.44
CA ALA A 190 -8.84 12.98 -12.58
C ALA A 190 -8.22 12.61 -13.95
N ASN A 191 -8.65 13.27 -15.02
CA ASN A 191 -8.20 12.96 -16.38
C ASN A 191 -6.76 13.44 -16.67
N GLU A 192 -6.28 14.43 -15.92
CA GLU A 192 -4.93 15.00 -16.06
C GLU A 192 -3.88 14.25 -15.22
N ILE A 193 -4.29 13.48 -14.22
CA ILE A 193 -3.38 12.73 -13.34
C ILE A 193 -2.56 11.73 -14.14
N ASP A 194 -3.20 11.04 -15.09
CA ASP A 194 -2.57 9.97 -15.87
C ASP A 194 -1.46 10.50 -16.78
N SER A 195 -1.65 11.68 -17.37
CA SER A 195 -0.67 12.33 -18.24
C SER A 195 0.47 13.03 -17.49
N ASN A 196 0.26 13.45 -16.24
CA ASN A 196 1.22 14.27 -15.51
C ASN A 196 2.05 13.51 -14.47
N MET A 197 1.58 12.37 -13.95
CA MET A 197 2.30 11.65 -12.88
C MET A 197 3.68 11.17 -13.31
N MET A 198 3.83 10.61 -14.51
CA MET A 198 5.12 10.08 -14.95
C MET A 198 6.14 11.19 -15.28
N PRO A 199 5.78 12.30 -15.97
CA PRO A 199 6.69 13.44 -16.13
C PRO A 199 7.18 14.01 -14.79
N MET A 200 6.30 14.19 -13.81
CA MET A 200 6.68 14.65 -12.47
C MET A 200 7.48 13.59 -11.70
N GLY A 201 7.17 12.32 -11.89
CA GLY A 201 7.93 11.20 -11.35
C GLY A 201 9.39 11.18 -11.82
N THR A 202 9.69 11.67 -13.01
CA THR A 202 11.06 11.80 -13.51
C THR A 202 11.90 12.72 -12.62
N ILE A 203 11.32 13.81 -12.12
CA ILE A 203 12.00 14.73 -11.17
C ILE A 203 12.37 13.99 -9.90
N PHE A 204 11.45 13.18 -9.36
CA PHE A 204 11.70 12.35 -8.17
C PHE A 204 12.82 11.33 -8.42
N ILE A 205 12.76 10.61 -9.56
CA ILE A 205 13.73 9.58 -9.94
C ILE A 205 15.14 10.16 -10.07
N GLU A 206 15.29 11.30 -10.76
CA GLU A 206 16.58 11.97 -10.92
C GLU A 206 17.11 12.50 -9.58
N GLY A 207 16.25 13.10 -8.74
CA GLY A 207 16.60 13.54 -7.40
C GLY A 207 17.04 12.40 -6.49
N ALA A 208 16.34 11.26 -6.51
CA ALA A 208 16.73 10.07 -5.76
C ALA A 208 18.09 9.51 -6.22
N SER A 209 18.34 9.50 -7.53
CA SER A 209 19.61 9.06 -8.09
C SER A 209 20.78 9.97 -7.68
N ALA A 210 20.58 11.28 -7.70
CA ALA A 210 21.58 12.27 -7.26
C ALA A 210 21.88 12.10 -5.76
N PHE A 211 20.86 11.96 -4.92
CA PHE A 211 21.02 11.74 -3.48
C PHE A 211 21.88 10.51 -3.16
N LEU A 212 21.74 9.42 -3.90
CA LEU A 212 22.53 8.21 -3.70
C LEU A 212 23.98 8.40 -4.17
N SER A 213 24.21 9.05 -5.32
CA SER A 213 25.56 9.34 -5.85
C SER A 213 26.38 10.24 -4.92
N GLU A 214 25.77 11.21 -4.27
CA GLU A 214 26.45 12.05 -3.26
C GLU A 214 26.80 11.24 -2.01
N THR A 215 25.98 10.25 -1.67
CA THR A 215 26.23 9.39 -0.52
C THR A 215 27.46 8.49 -0.75
N GLU A 216 27.65 7.97 -1.96
CA GLU A 216 28.84 7.18 -2.33
C GLU A 216 30.10 8.03 -2.24
N LYS A 217 30.12 9.22 -2.84
CA LYS A 217 31.27 10.15 -2.79
C LYS A 217 31.70 10.52 -1.37
N ASN A 218 30.73 10.73 -0.47
CA ASN A 218 31.02 11.07 0.92
C ASN A 218 31.54 9.85 1.72
N ALA A 219 31.10 8.63 1.39
CA ALA A 219 31.63 7.42 2.01
C ALA A 219 33.07 7.12 1.61
N ASP A 220 33.42 7.32 0.32
CA ASP A 220 34.78 7.16 -0.19
C ASP A 220 35.74 8.21 0.37
N ALA A 221 35.27 9.47 0.52
CA ALA A 221 36.06 10.55 1.12
C ALA A 221 36.40 10.29 2.59
N ASP A 222 35.45 9.69 3.35
CA ASP A 222 35.67 9.40 4.78
C ASP A 222 36.57 8.15 4.97
N GLN A 223 36.62 7.23 4.01
CA GLN A 223 37.58 6.11 3.99
C GLN A 223 38.98 6.57 3.62
N THR A 224 39.13 7.46 2.66
CA THR A 224 40.44 8.02 2.27
C THR A 224 41.05 8.97 3.32
N ALA A 225 40.21 9.58 4.15
CA ALA A 225 40.69 10.45 5.25
C ALA A 225 41.13 9.64 6.50
N LYS A 226 40.82 8.36 6.58
CA LYS A 226 41.18 7.45 7.68
C LYS A 226 42.32 6.49 7.34
N ALA A 227 42.83 6.50 6.12
CA ALA A 227 43.98 5.73 5.64
C ALA A 227 45.24 6.59 5.61
#